data_a205bee3441a23468debd32babb04785
#
_entry.id   a205bee3441a23468debd32babb04785
#
_cell.length_a   1.000
_cell.length_b   1.000
_cell.length_c   1.000
_cell.angle_alpha   90.00
_cell.angle_beta   90.00
_cell.angle_gamma   90.00
#
_symmetry.space_group_name_H-M   'P 1'
#
loop_
_entity.id
_entity.type
_entity.pdbx_description
1 polymer ?
#
loop_
_entity_poly.entity_id
_entity_poly.type
_entity_poly.pdbx_seq_one_letter_code
_entity_poly.pdbx_strand_id
1 'polypeptide(L)'
;IPALLSAAMLFTLAACGSKQAETPDITPAPESSFDAETPINVMVLNGTTGFGMAKLMDETQRGNAALNYQFSVESDASNVTAALVNGTADITALPTNAASVIYNKTEGGVQLLALNTQGVLYLVSDGSIPVDSFDSLKGQTVYVPAQNPTFIFRYLCEQNGLTVGEDIFIDNSYAQPADLRTAVASGAVSLAVLPEPMVTIAESSNESLTTVMNLTEEWDKVAPAGSLVQGCVVVRTEFAQAHPDEVRKFLEEYENSIAFLSENAADAGAVIESTGVFAKGAVAAKALPNCNVCFVTGEEMKTAMSDFLQIMYDLEPNSIGGKLPGDDFYFIP
;
A
#
# COMPACT_ATOMS: atom_id res chain seq x y z
N ILE A 1 -5.95 48.15 78.53
CA ILE A 1 -5.54 49.56 78.37
C ILE A 1 -4.74 49.66 77.06
N PRO A 2 -4.96 50.53 76.12
CA PRO A 2 -6.23 51.16 75.71
C PRO A 2 -6.63 50.83 74.27
N ALA A 3 -7.82 51.23 73.96
CA ALA A 3 -8.50 51.44 72.72
C ALA A 3 -7.75 52.39 71.76
N LEU A 4 -8.02 52.25 70.50
CA LEU A 4 -8.08 53.39 69.59
C LEU A 4 -8.90 53.02 68.32
N LEU A 5 -9.91 53.82 68.18
CA LEU A 5 -10.72 54.14 67.00
C LEU A 5 -9.85 54.32 65.72
N SER A 6 -10.41 53.95 64.53
CA SER A 6 -10.46 54.92 63.44
C SER A 6 -11.22 54.37 62.23
N ALA A 7 -12.25 54.99 61.93
CA ALA A 7 -12.62 55.70 60.70
C ALA A 7 -12.84 54.86 59.44
N ALA A 8 -14.12 54.77 59.12
CA ALA A 8 -14.62 54.40 57.78
C ALA A 8 -14.27 55.49 56.77
N MET A 9 -13.74 55.08 55.60
CA MET A 9 -13.73 55.91 54.39
C MET A 9 -14.45 55.13 53.29
N LEU A 10 -15.64 55.62 53.00
CA LEU A 10 -16.39 55.26 51.81
C LEU A 10 -15.68 55.84 50.58
N PHE A 11 -15.19 54.98 49.69
CA PHE A 11 -14.90 55.34 48.29
C PHE A 11 -15.91 54.70 47.39
N THR A 12 -16.75 55.57 46.81
CA THR A 12 -17.59 55.23 45.67
C THR A 12 -16.71 55.13 44.44
N LEU A 13 -16.61 53.89 43.84
CA LEU A 13 -16.00 53.67 42.52
C LEU A 13 -17.11 53.42 41.55
N ALA A 14 -17.11 54.27 40.55
CA ALA A 14 -17.99 54.18 39.37
C ALA A 14 -17.81 52.87 38.58
N ALA A 15 -18.90 52.24 38.23
CA ALA A 15 -18.96 51.09 37.34
C ALA A 15 -18.59 51.52 35.94
N CYS A 16 -17.40 51.11 35.45
CA CYS A 16 -17.10 50.98 34.06
C CYS A 16 -17.30 49.51 33.66
N GLY A 17 -18.34 49.26 32.84
CA GLY A 17 -18.61 47.93 32.29
C GLY A 17 -17.50 47.45 31.36
N SER A 18 -16.69 46.51 31.84
CA SER A 18 -15.85 45.67 30.95
C SER A 18 -16.72 44.54 30.41
N LYS A 19 -16.98 44.53 29.12
CA LYS A 19 -17.47 43.33 28.41
C LYS A 19 -16.46 42.20 28.65
N GLN A 20 -16.89 41.21 29.42
CA GLN A 20 -16.21 39.94 29.54
C GLN A 20 -16.26 39.29 28.14
N ALA A 21 -15.10 39.07 27.53
CA ALA A 21 -15.01 38.26 26.30
C ALA A 21 -15.45 36.85 26.69
N GLU A 22 -16.52 36.38 26.04
CA GLU A 22 -16.91 34.98 26.10
C GLU A 22 -15.77 34.17 25.53
N THR A 23 -15.14 33.33 26.34
CA THR A 23 -14.29 32.25 25.90
C THR A 23 -15.13 31.33 25.03
N PRO A 24 -14.72 31.01 23.78
CA PRO A 24 -15.47 30.04 22.99
C PRO A 24 -15.50 28.72 23.77
N ASP A 25 -16.70 28.22 23.97
CA ASP A 25 -16.95 26.89 24.51
C ASP A 25 -16.39 25.90 23.49
N ILE A 26 -15.18 25.39 23.75
CA ILE A 26 -14.59 24.32 22.96
C ILE A 26 -15.33 23.06 23.40
N THR A 27 -16.42 22.76 22.71
CA THR A 27 -17.03 21.44 22.81
C THR A 27 -15.93 20.44 22.43
N PRO A 28 -15.54 19.50 23.31
CA PRO A 28 -14.61 18.45 22.94
C PRO A 28 -15.17 17.74 21.70
N ALA A 29 -14.33 17.50 20.71
CA ALA A 29 -14.69 16.61 19.62
C ALA A 29 -15.19 15.29 20.23
N PRO A 30 -16.27 14.68 19.72
CA PRO A 30 -16.76 13.42 20.26
C PRO A 30 -15.60 12.43 20.29
N GLU A 31 -15.31 11.87 21.47
CA GLU A 31 -14.37 10.76 21.59
C GLU A 31 -14.87 9.66 20.65
N SER A 32 -14.04 9.24 19.69
CA SER A 32 -14.35 8.13 18.82
C SER A 32 -14.54 6.89 19.68
N SER A 33 -15.77 6.40 19.79
CA SER A 33 -16.12 5.24 20.61
C SER A 33 -16.09 3.98 19.74
N PHE A 34 -14.88 3.48 19.37
CA PHE A 34 -14.76 2.17 18.78
C PHE A 34 -15.02 1.08 19.82
N ASP A 35 -15.59 -0.05 19.40
CA ASP A 35 -15.73 -1.24 20.24
C ASP A 35 -14.49 -2.13 20.12
N ALA A 36 -13.65 -2.10 21.15
CA ALA A 36 -12.40 -2.88 21.20
C ALA A 36 -12.63 -4.41 21.22
N GLU A 37 -13.84 -4.88 21.50
CA GLU A 37 -14.16 -6.31 21.55
C GLU A 37 -14.65 -6.85 20.19
N THR A 38 -15.03 -5.97 19.26
CA THR A 38 -15.47 -6.38 17.91
C THR A 38 -14.32 -7.11 17.19
N PRO A 39 -14.47 -8.39 16.82
CA PRO A 39 -13.44 -9.11 16.10
C PRO A 39 -13.32 -8.58 14.66
N ILE A 40 -12.11 -8.28 14.23
CA ILE A 40 -11.78 -7.80 12.88
C ILE A 40 -10.89 -8.84 12.20
N ASN A 41 -11.43 -9.52 11.20
CA ASN A 41 -10.69 -10.53 10.44
C ASN A 41 -9.85 -9.85 9.35
N VAL A 42 -8.53 -9.86 9.52
CA VAL A 42 -7.59 -9.23 8.58
C VAL A 42 -6.81 -10.32 7.85
N MET A 43 -6.95 -10.37 6.53
CA MET A 43 -6.19 -11.31 5.70
C MET A 43 -5.12 -10.54 4.92
N VAL A 44 -3.87 -11.00 5.04
CA VAL A 44 -2.68 -10.34 4.51
C VAL A 44 -2.07 -11.20 3.42
N LEU A 45 -1.91 -10.64 2.23
CA LEU A 45 -1.13 -11.29 1.18
C LEU A 45 0.37 -11.17 1.54
N ASN A 46 1.11 -12.29 1.47
CA ASN A 46 2.54 -12.26 1.74
C ASN A 46 3.33 -11.43 0.72
N GLY A 47 4.54 -11.01 1.07
CA GLY A 47 5.39 -10.14 0.26
C GLY A 47 5.15 -8.65 0.51
N THR A 48 5.58 -7.80 -0.43
CA THR A 48 5.62 -6.34 -0.25
C THR A 48 4.27 -5.74 0.15
N THR A 49 3.18 -6.17 -0.49
CA THR A 49 1.82 -5.71 -0.18
C THR A 49 1.42 -5.97 1.29
N GLY A 50 1.97 -7.03 1.90
CA GLY A 50 1.71 -7.38 3.30
C GLY A 50 2.66 -6.71 4.30
N PHE A 51 3.80 -6.17 3.86
CA PHE A 51 4.83 -5.65 4.78
C PHE A 51 4.26 -4.58 5.73
N GLY A 52 3.41 -3.71 5.24
CA GLY A 52 2.79 -2.65 6.05
C GLY A 52 2.00 -3.16 7.26
N MET A 53 1.49 -4.39 7.23
CA MET A 53 0.73 -4.99 8.33
C MET A 53 1.62 -5.60 9.43
N ALA A 54 2.90 -5.85 9.15
CA ALA A 54 3.73 -6.68 10.03
C ALA A 54 3.85 -6.12 11.45
N LYS A 55 4.05 -4.81 11.62
CA LYS A 55 4.16 -4.22 12.96
C LYS A 55 2.83 -4.27 13.72
N LEU A 56 1.71 -4.02 13.06
CA LEU A 56 0.38 -4.15 13.68
C LEU A 56 0.09 -5.60 14.09
N MET A 57 0.52 -6.58 13.30
CA MET A 57 0.43 -7.99 13.67
C MET A 57 1.28 -8.32 14.91
N ASP A 58 2.51 -7.80 15.01
CA ASP A 58 3.39 -7.94 16.17
C ASP A 58 2.75 -7.30 17.42
N GLU A 59 2.22 -6.08 17.31
CA GLU A 59 1.53 -5.43 18.41
C GLU A 59 0.27 -6.20 18.87
N THR A 60 -0.48 -6.76 17.92
CA THR A 60 -1.63 -7.63 18.23
C THR A 60 -1.20 -8.87 19.00
N GLN A 61 -0.14 -9.57 18.57
CA GLN A 61 0.38 -10.74 19.26
C GLN A 61 0.88 -10.44 20.68
N ARG A 62 1.34 -9.21 20.92
CA ARG A 62 1.78 -8.72 22.24
C ARG A 62 0.63 -8.20 23.11
N GLY A 63 -0.58 -8.08 22.56
CA GLY A 63 -1.73 -7.51 23.25
C GLY A 63 -1.67 -5.98 23.40
N ASN A 64 -0.96 -5.30 22.51
CA ASN A 64 -0.79 -3.84 22.51
C ASN A 64 -1.69 -3.13 21.49
N ALA A 65 -2.29 -3.85 20.53
CA ALA A 65 -3.23 -3.28 19.58
C ALA A 65 -4.51 -2.82 20.29
N ALA A 66 -5.09 -1.71 19.83
CA ALA A 66 -6.31 -1.16 20.42
C ALA A 66 -7.57 -1.93 20.02
N LEU A 67 -7.54 -2.64 18.89
CA LEU A 67 -8.66 -3.42 18.36
C LEU A 67 -8.39 -4.91 18.41
N ASN A 68 -9.45 -5.72 18.34
CA ASN A 68 -9.41 -7.18 18.40
C ASN A 68 -9.16 -7.78 17.00
N TYR A 69 -7.94 -7.71 16.52
CA TYR A 69 -7.57 -8.25 15.20
C TYR A 69 -7.36 -9.76 15.21
N GLN A 70 -7.88 -10.42 14.17
CA GLN A 70 -7.66 -11.82 13.85
C GLN A 70 -6.89 -11.89 12.52
N PHE A 71 -5.56 -11.93 12.57
CA PHE A 71 -4.72 -11.93 11.38
C PHE A 71 -4.53 -13.33 10.79
N SER A 72 -4.55 -13.41 9.45
CA SER A 72 -4.10 -14.56 8.68
C SER A 72 -3.22 -14.09 7.51
N VAL A 73 -2.24 -14.92 7.13
CA VAL A 73 -1.34 -14.64 6.00
C VAL A 73 -1.58 -15.65 4.90
N GLU A 74 -1.76 -15.18 3.68
CA GLU A 74 -2.01 -15.96 2.49
C GLU A 74 -0.92 -15.73 1.43
N SER A 75 -0.63 -16.76 0.64
CA SER A 75 0.32 -16.68 -0.47
C SER A 75 -0.35 -16.51 -1.82
N ASP A 76 -1.65 -16.73 -1.91
CA ASP A 76 -2.43 -16.68 -3.15
C ASP A 76 -3.51 -15.58 -3.05
N ALA A 77 -3.43 -14.60 -3.95
CA ALA A 77 -4.40 -13.50 -4.03
C ALA A 77 -5.84 -13.97 -4.31
N SER A 78 -6.01 -15.17 -4.90
CA SER A 78 -7.35 -15.73 -5.13
C SER A 78 -8.03 -16.13 -3.82
N ASN A 79 -7.28 -16.62 -2.82
CA ASN A 79 -7.80 -16.94 -1.49
C ASN A 79 -8.23 -15.66 -0.75
N VAL A 80 -7.41 -14.59 -0.86
CA VAL A 80 -7.73 -13.27 -0.30
C VAL A 80 -9.01 -12.72 -0.92
N THR A 81 -9.14 -12.79 -2.25
CA THR A 81 -10.33 -12.38 -2.97
C THR A 81 -11.57 -13.17 -2.52
N ALA A 82 -11.45 -14.49 -2.40
CA ALA A 82 -12.54 -15.35 -1.97
C ALA A 82 -12.99 -15.03 -0.53
N ALA A 83 -12.04 -14.75 0.37
CA ALA A 83 -12.33 -14.40 1.76
C ALA A 83 -13.12 -13.10 1.89
N LEU A 84 -12.77 -12.06 1.11
CA LEU A 84 -13.55 -10.81 1.04
C LEU A 84 -14.98 -11.07 0.54
N VAL A 85 -15.11 -11.78 -0.59
CA VAL A 85 -16.42 -12.04 -1.21
C VAL A 85 -17.32 -12.89 -0.30
N ASN A 86 -16.74 -13.85 0.42
CA ASN A 86 -17.48 -14.74 1.34
C ASN A 86 -17.72 -14.15 2.73
N GLY A 87 -17.17 -12.96 3.02
CA GLY A 87 -17.29 -12.31 4.32
C GLY A 87 -16.49 -12.96 5.45
N THR A 88 -15.48 -13.79 5.13
CA THR A 88 -14.58 -14.40 6.11
C THR A 88 -13.36 -13.52 6.44
N ALA A 89 -13.11 -12.48 5.64
CA ALA A 89 -12.21 -11.40 5.95
C ALA A 89 -12.95 -10.06 5.85
N ASP A 90 -12.68 -9.17 6.78
CA ASP A 90 -13.27 -7.83 6.85
C ASP A 90 -12.36 -6.80 6.16
N ILE A 91 -11.04 -6.91 6.40
CA ILE A 91 -10.01 -6.05 5.82
C ILE A 91 -8.94 -6.93 5.16
N THR A 92 -8.45 -6.51 4.01
CA THR A 92 -7.35 -7.23 3.33
C THR A 92 -6.35 -6.29 2.67
N ALA A 93 -5.09 -6.75 2.58
CA ALA A 93 -4.06 -6.13 1.74
C ALA A 93 -3.89 -6.97 0.46
N LEU A 94 -4.01 -6.33 -0.72
CA LEU A 94 -4.00 -6.98 -2.04
C LEU A 94 -3.54 -6.03 -3.16
N PRO A 95 -3.29 -6.56 -4.39
CA PRO A 95 -2.96 -5.71 -5.53
C PRO A 95 -4.11 -4.77 -5.91
N THR A 96 -3.77 -3.55 -6.35
CA THR A 96 -4.72 -2.48 -6.68
C THR A 96 -5.72 -2.87 -7.77
N ASN A 97 -5.27 -3.54 -8.84
CA ASN A 97 -6.16 -4.02 -9.90
C ASN A 97 -7.14 -5.09 -9.39
N ALA A 98 -6.71 -5.96 -8.47
CA ALA A 98 -7.60 -6.95 -7.86
C ALA A 98 -8.70 -6.28 -7.02
N ALA A 99 -8.38 -5.22 -6.29
CA ALA A 99 -9.37 -4.44 -5.55
C ALA A 99 -10.49 -3.90 -6.48
N SER A 100 -10.11 -3.31 -7.62
CA SER A 100 -11.08 -2.85 -8.64
C SER A 100 -11.91 -4.00 -9.21
N VAL A 101 -11.29 -5.15 -9.52
CA VAL A 101 -12.01 -6.34 -10.00
C VAL A 101 -13.03 -6.83 -8.98
N ILE A 102 -12.67 -6.86 -7.69
CA ILE A 102 -13.58 -7.30 -6.62
C ILE A 102 -14.74 -6.30 -6.50
N TYR A 103 -14.45 -4.99 -6.43
CA TYR A 103 -15.46 -3.94 -6.38
C TYR A 103 -16.48 -4.10 -7.53
N ASN A 104 -15.98 -4.26 -8.76
CA ASN A 104 -16.84 -4.39 -9.93
C ASN A 104 -17.68 -5.67 -9.93
N LYS A 105 -17.12 -6.80 -9.47
CA LYS A 105 -17.84 -8.09 -9.39
C LYS A 105 -18.85 -8.15 -8.26
N THR A 106 -18.61 -7.43 -7.18
CA THR A 106 -19.49 -7.38 -6.00
C THR A 106 -20.44 -6.18 -6.01
N GLU A 107 -20.41 -5.37 -7.09
CA GLU A 107 -21.24 -4.18 -7.25
C GLU A 107 -21.12 -3.20 -6.07
N GLY A 108 -19.87 -2.91 -5.65
CA GLY A 108 -19.59 -2.00 -4.55
C GLY A 108 -19.40 -2.68 -3.19
N GLY A 109 -19.20 -3.99 -3.16
CA GLY A 109 -19.04 -4.76 -1.91
C GLY A 109 -17.75 -4.50 -1.13
N VAL A 110 -16.81 -3.71 -1.67
CA VAL A 110 -15.57 -3.31 -1.00
C VAL A 110 -15.27 -1.84 -1.19
N GLN A 111 -14.55 -1.25 -0.24
CA GLN A 111 -14.03 0.11 -0.31
C GLN A 111 -12.51 0.12 -0.13
N LEU A 112 -11.82 0.99 -0.86
CA LEU A 112 -10.39 1.22 -0.75
C LEU A 112 -10.11 2.11 0.45
N LEU A 113 -9.30 1.62 1.40
CA LEU A 113 -8.94 2.33 2.63
C LEU A 113 -7.64 3.14 2.49
N ALA A 114 -6.62 2.52 1.89
CA ALA A 114 -5.30 3.11 1.74
C ALA A 114 -4.54 2.47 0.57
N LEU A 115 -3.66 3.21 -0.06
CA LEU A 115 -2.56 2.66 -0.84
C LEU A 115 -1.40 2.36 0.11
N ASN A 116 -0.81 1.19 -0.03
CA ASN A 116 0.25 0.73 0.85
C ASN A 116 1.57 0.40 0.14
N THR A 117 1.55 0.37 -1.19
CA THR A 117 2.73 0.06 -1.99
C THR A 117 2.62 0.78 -3.33
N GLN A 118 3.61 1.61 -3.63
CA GLN A 118 3.77 2.21 -4.96
C GLN A 118 4.45 1.22 -5.91
N GLY A 119 5.12 1.71 -6.97
CA GLY A 119 5.80 0.85 -7.93
C GLY A 119 6.95 0.06 -7.29
N VAL A 120 6.99 -1.25 -7.54
CA VAL A 120 8.00 -2.17 -7.00
C VAL A 120 8.68 -3.01 -8.08
N LEU A 121 8.49 -2.64 -9.35
CA LEU A 121 9.01 -3.38 -10.50
C LEU A 121 10.33 -2.80 -10.97
N TYR A 122 11.26 -3.70 -11.27
CA TYR A 122 12.59 -3.39 -11.77
C TYR A 122 12.93 -4.28 -12.94
N LEU A 123 13.64 -3.73 -13.93
CA LEU A 123 14.25 -4.51 -14.99
C LEU A 123 15.63 -4.95 -14.52
N VAL A 124 15.90 -6.25 -14.53
CA VAL A 124 17.18 -6.84 -14.15
C VAL A 124 17.84 -7.50 -15.35
N SER A 125 19.17 -7.43 -15.42
CA SER A 125 19.99 -8.03 -16.48
C SER A 125 21.20 -8.72 -15.87
N ASP A 126 21.69 -9.77 -16.56
CA ASP A 126 22.98 -10.45 -16.27
C ASP A 126 24.18 -9.75 -16.95
N GLY A 127 23.96 -8.62 -17.61
CA GLY A 127 24.96 -7.86 -18.31
C GLY A 127 25.29 -8.37 -19.72
N SER A 128 24.72 -9.48 -20.19
CA SER A 128 24.90 -9.99 -21.55
C SER A 128 24.22 -9.09 -22.60
N ILE A 129 23.17 -8.36 -22.18
CA ILE A 129 22.43 -7.38 -22.96
C ILE A 129 22.65 -6.01 -22.33
N PRO A 130 23.35 -5.07 -23.01
CA PRO A 130 23.50 -3.70 -22.49
C PRO A 130 22.15 -2.99 -22.52
N VAL A 131 21.72 -2.50 -21.37
CA VAL A 131 20.46 -1.75 -21.22
C VAL A 131 20.75 -0.41 -20.55
N ASP A 132 20.47 0.68 -21.26
CA ASP A 132 20.58 2.06 -20.78
C ASP A 132 19.31 2.90 -21.02
N SER A 133 18.40 2.39 -21.82
CA SER A 133 17.14 3.04 -22.19
C SER A 133 16.15 2.03 -22.76
N PHE A 134 14.88 2.43 -22.98
CA PHE A 134 13.92 1.60 -23.68
C PHE A 134 14.35 1.30 -25.12
N ASP A 135 15.05 2.23 -25.80
CA ASP A 135 15.56 1.99 -27.17
C ASP A 135 16.53 0.81 -27.25
N SER A 136 17.31 0.54 -26.20
CA SER A 136 18.22 -0.60 -26.14
C SER A 136 17.51 -1.94 -26.00
N LEU A 137 16.21 -1.93 -25.72
CA LEU A 137 15.37 -3.14 -25.65
C LEU A 137 14.83 -3.59 -27.02
N LYS A 138 15.07 -2.85 -28.10
CA LYS A 138 14.62 -3.23 -29.46
C LYS A 138 15.22 -4.58 -29.88
N GLY A 139 14.34 -5.46 -30.36
CA GLY A 139 14.68 -6.82 -30.75
C GLY A 139 14.88 -7.80 -29.61
N GLN A 140 14.76 -7.35 -28.37
CA GLN A 140 14.95 -8.20 -27.19
C GLN A 140 13.65 -8.91 -26.79
N THR A 141 13.81 -10.04 -26.09
CA THR A 141 12.75 -10.68 -25.32
C THR A 141 12.96 -10.38 -23.85
N VAL A 142 11.96 -9.79 -23.21
CA VAL A 142 11.93 -9.51 -21.78
C VAL A 142 10.95 -10.46 -21.12
N TYR A 143 11.43 -11.20 -20.12
CA TYR A 143 10.58 -12.08 -19.32
C TYR A 143 9.88 -11.26 -18.24
N VAL A 144 8.56 -11.40 -18.15
CA VAL A 144 7.73 -10.59 -17.25
C VAL A 144 6.71 -11.50 -16.56
N PRO A 145 6.47 -11.38 -15.24
CA PRO A 145 5.38 -12.10 -14.60
C PRO A 145 4.03 -11.71 -15.20
N ALA A 146 3.10 -12.64 -15.23
CA ALA A 146 1.77 -12.41 -15.81
C ALA A 146 0.98 -11.31 -15.06
N GLN A 147 -0.09 -10.83 -15.71
CA GLN A 147 -1.04 -9.82 -15.20
C GLN A 147 -0.42 -8.44 -15.01
N ASN A 148 -0.54 -7.85 -13.83
CA ASN A 148 -0.20 -6.45 -13.56
C ASN A 148 1.22 -6.06 -14.01
N PRO A 149 2.30 -6.83 -13.73
CA PRO A 149 3.63 -6.53 -14.22
C PRO A 149 3.72 -6.44 -15.76
N THR A 150 3.02 -7.34 -16.46
CA THR A 150 2.97 -7.33 -17.93
C THR A 150 2.29 -6.08 -18.47
N PHE A 151 1.16 -5.67 -17.90
CA PHE A 151 0.44 -4.47 -18.34
C PHE A 151 1.24 -3.21 -18.11
N ILE A 152 1.88 -3.07 -16.95
CA ILE A 152 2.74 -1.94 -16.61
C ILE A 152 3.92 -1.86 -17.58
N PHE A 153 4.63 -2.97 -17.82
CA PHE A 153 5.77 -2.99 -18.72
C PHE A 153 5.37 -2.72 -20.17
N ARG A 154 4.24 -3.28 -20.63
CA ARG A 154 3.68 -3.00 -21.96
C ARG A 154 3.37 -1.51 -22.13
N TYR A 155 2.70 -0.89 -21.16
CA TYR A 155 2.44 0.55 -21.18
C TYR A 155 3.73 1.36 -21.32
N LEU A 156 4.75 1.06 -20.52
CA LEU A 156 6.04 1.74 -20.58
C LEU A 156 6.72 1.57 -21.94
N CYS A 157 6.68 0.36 -22.54
CA CYS A 157 7.19 0.15 -23.89
C CYS A 157 6.47 1.03 -24.92
N GLU A 158 5.13 1.03 -24.91
CA GLU A 158 4.30 1.81 -25.84
C GLU A 158 4.54 3.32 -25.70
N GLN A 159 4.65 3.84 -24.46
CA GLN A 159 4.96 5.24 -24.20
C GLN A 159 6.37 5.66 -24.64
N ASN A 160 7.29 4.71 -24.71
CA ASN A 160 8.65 4.91 -25.23
C ASN A 160 8.79 4.56 -26.72
N GLY A 161 7.67 4.39 -27.45
CA GLY A 161 7.65 4.17 -28.90
C GLY A 161 8.04 2.76 -29.34
N LEU A 162 7.92 1.76 -28.44
CA LEU A 162 8.15 0.35 -28.75
C LEU A 162 6.83 -0.39 -28.91
N THR A 163 6.61 -1.00 -30.05
CA THR A 163 5.45 -1.87 -30.31
C THR A 163 5.73 -3.28 -29.79
N VAL A 164 4.97 -3.70 -28.77
CA VAL A 164 5.10 -5.08 -28.25
C VAL A 164 4.63 -6.09 -29.29
N GLY A 165 5.46 -7.11 -29.55
CA GLY A 165 5.25 -8.10 -30.60
C GLY A 165 5.91 -7.76 -31.94
N GLU A 166 6.44 -6.54 -32.11
CA GLU A 166 7.19 -6.10 -33.30
C GLU A 166 8.60 -5.63 -32.93
N ASP A 167 8.68 -4.58 -32.09
CA ASP A 167 9.97 -3.98 -31.67
C ASP A 167 10.55 -4.68 -30.44
N ILE A 168 9.70 -5.21 -29.57
CA ILE A 168 10.09 -5.90 -28.32
C ILE A 168 9.14 -7.07 -28.06
N PHE A 169 9.64 -8.14 -27.46
CA PHE A 169 8.84 -9.31 -27.13
C PHE A 169 8.73 -9.49 -25.61
N ILE A 170 7.50 -9.70 -25.11
CA ILE A 170 7.22 -10.03 -23.73
C ILE A 170 6.96 -11.53 -23.62
N ASP A 171 7.72 -12.23 -22.76
CA ASP A 171 7.55 -13.66 -22.49
C ASP A 171 7.01 -13.86 -21.06
N ASN A 172 5.82 -14.47 -20.95
CA ASN A 172 5.16 -14.80 -19.69
C ASN A 172 5.25 -16.28 -19.32
N SER A 173 6.18 -17.05 -19.90
CA SER A 173 6.33 -18.49 -19.60
C SER A 173 6.62 -18.76 -18.12
N TYR A 174 7.22 -17.81 -17.42
CA TYR A 174 7.36 -17.77 -15.96
C TYR A 174 6.33 -16.81 -15.36
N ALA A 175 5.06 -17.23 -15.34
CA ALA A 175 3.93 -16.39 -14.93
C ALA A 175 4.02 -15.90 -13.48
N GLN A 176 4.63 -16.68 -12.57
CA GLN A 176 4.77 -16.34 -11.16
C GLN A 176 6.13 -15.66 -10.91
N PRO A 177 6.16 -14.56 -10.13
CA PRO A 177 7.41 -13.87 -9.81
C PRO A 177 8.50 -14.76 -9.19
N ALA A 178 8.12 -15.73 -8.37
CA ALA A 178 9.06 -16.67 -7.74
C ALA A 178 9.73 -17.62 -8.73
N ASP A 179 9.00 -18.06 -9.77
CA ASP A 179 9.53 -18.93 -10.82
C ASP A 179 10.48 -18.14 -11.72
N LEU A 180 10.08 -16.92 -12.14
CA LEU A 180 10.92 -16.04 -12.94
C LEU A 180 12.21 -15.66 -12.18
N ARG A 181 12.12 -15.31 -10.89
CA ARG A 181 13.29 -15.09 -10.04
C ARG A 181 14.25 -16.29 -10.05
N THR A 182 13.72 -17.51 -9.98
CA THR A 182 14.54 -18.72 -10.01
C THR A 182 15.24 -18.91 -11.34
N ALA A 183 14.55 -18.66 -12.47
CA ALA A 183 15.10 -18.72 -13.80
C ALA A 183 16.21 -17.68 -14.04
N VAL A 184 16.00 -16.44 -13.56
CA VAL A 184 16.99 -15.37 -13.63
C VAL A 184 18.22 -15.69 -12.76
N ALA A 185 18.01 -16.12 -11.52
CA ALA A 185 19.10 -16.46 -10.59
C ALA A 185 19.96 -17.63 -11.10
N SER A 186 19.38 -18.59 -11.83
CA SER A 186 20.11 -19.72 -12.43
C SER A 186 20.81 -19.39 -13.76
N GLY A 187 20.61 -18.17 -14.32
CA GLY A 187 21.13 -17.77 -15.63
C GLY A 187 20.36 -18.36 -16.80
N ALA A 188 19.16 -18.92 -16.60
CA ALA A 188 18.29 -19.40 -17.68
C ALA A 188 17.59 -18.23 -18.41
N VAL A 189 17.51 -17.08 -17.76
CA VAL A 189 16.92 -15.83 -18.29
C VAL A 189 17.89 -14.69 -18.01
N SER A 190 18.24 -13.94 -19.05
CA SER A 190 19.22 -12.85 -18.98
C SER A 190 18.60 -11.47 -18.76
N LEU A 191 17.31 -11.29 -19.08
CA LEU A 191 16.61 -10.00 -19.01
C LEU A 191 15.18 -10.20 -18.54
N ALA A 192 14.83 -9.61 -17.40
CA ALA A 192 13.53 -9.83 -16.79
C ALA A 192 13.03 -8.64 -15.99
N VAL A 193 11.71 -8.47 -15.92
CA VAL A 193 11.05 -7.60 -14.94
C VAL A 193 10.73 -8.42 -13.70
N LEU A 194 11.19 -7.98 -12.55
CA LEU A 194 10.89 -8.60 -11.26
C LEU A 194 10.36 -7.56 -10.26
N PRO A 195 9.44 -7.95 -9.38
CA PRO A 195 9.09 -7.12 -8.22
C PRO A 195 10.08 -7.31 -7.08
N GLU A 196 10.23 -6.33 -6.19
CA GLU A 196 10.80 -6.57 -4.87
C GLU A 196 9.83 -7.45 -4.02
N PRO A 197 10.35 -8.29 -3.14
CA PRO A 197 11.74 -8.58 -2.79
C PRO A 197 12.43 -9.62 -3.72
N MET A 198 11.82 -9.98 -4.85
CA MET A 198 12.36 -11.00 -5.77
C MET A 198 13.66 -10.53 -6.44
N VAL A 199 13.79 -9.23 -6.73
CA VAL A 199 15.04 -8.61 -7.20
C VAL A 199 16.16 -8.84 -6.19
N THR A 200 15.96 -8.42 -4.96
CA THR A 200 16.94 -8.59 -3.86
C THR A 200 17.38 -10.05 -3.67
N ILE A 201 16.45 -11.01 -3.81
CA ILE A 201 16.78 -12.44 -3.73
C ILE A 201 17.61 -12.87 -4.93
N ALA A 202 17.23 -12.48 -6.14
CA ALA A 202 17.91 -12.87 -7.37
C ALA A 202 19.37 -12.35 -7.37
N GLU A 203 19.57 -11.07 -7.12
CA GLU A 203 20.90 -10.43 -7.04
C GLU A 203 21.77 -11.02 -5.91
N SER A 204 21.16 -11.38 -4.77
CA SER A 204 21.88 -12.05 -3.68
C SER A 204 22.29 -13.48 -4.02
N SER A 205 21.64 -14.10 -5.01
CA SER A 205 21.91 -15.49 -5.45
C SER A 205 22.82 -15.57 -6.66
N ASN A 206 22.95 -14.49 -7.43
CA ASN A 206 23.77 -14.41 -8.63
C ASN A 206 24.37 -12.99 -8.78
N GLU A 207 25.66 -12.87 -8.51
CA GLU A 207 26.39 -11.59 -8.50
C GLU A 207 26.52 -10.93 -9.89
N SER A 208 26.22 -11.64 -10.98
CA SER A 208 26.19 -11.04 -12.32
C SER A 208 24.91 -10.26 -12.59
N LEU A 209 23.87 -10.49 -11.79
CA LEU A 209 22.59 -9.78 -11.93
C LEU A 209 22.66 -8.40 -11.34
N THR A 210 22.15 -7.43 -12.09
CA THR A 210 22.00 -6.05 -11.64
C THR A 210 20.67 -5.48 -12.09
N THR A 211 20.12 -4.63 -11.26
CA THR A 211 19.00 -3.76 -11.66
C THR A 211 19.51 -2.72 -12.66
N VAL A 212 18.93 -2.72 -13.86
CA VAL A 212 19.31 -1.81 -14.95
C VAL A 212 18.29 -0.70 -15.17
N MET A 213 17.05 -0.85 -14.64
CA MET A 213 15.99 0.15 -14.77
C MET A 213 14.99 0.06 -13.61
N ASN A 214 14.66 1.20 -13.02
CA ASN A 214 13.59 1.35 -12.06
C ASN A 214 12.30 1.73 -12.81
N LEU A 215 11.33 0.84 -12.88
CA LEU A 215 10.12 1.09 -13.68
C LEU A 215 9.19 2.15 -13.05
N THR A 216 9.34 2.46 -11.77
CA THR A 216 8.62 3.58 -11.14
C THR A 216 9.15 4.92 -11.65
N GLU A 217 10.47 5.06 -11.73
CA GLU A 217 11.08 6.27 -12.29
C GLU A 217 10.74 6.46 -13.78
N GLU A 218 10.65 5.35 -14.53
CA GLU A 218 10.23 5.40 -15.93
C GLU A 218 8.74 5.74 -16.09
N TRP A 219 7.91 5.25 -15.18
CA TRP A 219 6.49 5.57 -15.15
C TRP A 219 6.26 7.07 -14.91
N ASP A 220 6.95 7.64 -13.94
CA ASP A 220 6.80 9.06 -13.58
C ASP A 220 7.23 10.04 -14.70
N LYS A 221 7.93 9.55 -15.73
CA LYS A 221 8.27 10.34 -16.93
C LYS A 221 7.15 10.42 -17.95
N VAL A 222 6.22 9.45 -17.94
CA VAL A 222 5.21 9.25 -19.01
C VAL A 222 3.76 9.23 -18.51
N ALA A 223 3.56 9.24 -17.19
CA ALA A 223 2.26 9.22 -16.53
C ALA A 223 2.27 10.22 -15.36
N PRO A 224 1.11 10.52 -14.73
CA PRO A 224 1.10 11.33 -13.52
C PRO A 224 2.02 10.77 -12.44
N ALA A 225 2.93 11.59 -11.92
CA ALA A 225 3.90 11.16 -10.92
C ALA A 225 3.20 10.60 -9.68
N GLY A 226 3.71 9.49 -9.15
CA GLY A 226 3.12 8.79 -8.00
C GLY A 226 1.86 7.97 -8.31
N SER A 227 1.42 7.91 -9.58
CA SER A 227 0.25 7.11 -9.97
C SER A 227 0.56 5.61 -10.16
N LEU A 228 1.82 5.19 -10.18
CA LEU A 228 2.14 3.77 -10.18
C LEU A 228 1.90 3.17 -8.80
N VAL A 229 0.68 2.73 -8.55
CA VAL A 229 0.25 2.15 -7.27
C VAL A 229 -0.06 0.67 -7.45
N GLN A 230 0.64 -0.19 -6.70
CA GLN A 230 0.60 -1.64 -6.92
C GLN A 230 -0.02 -2.43 -5.76
N GLY A 231 -0.05 -1.85 -4.57
CA GLY A 231 -0.66 -2.46 -3.38
C GLY A 231 -1.61 -1.53 -2.66
N CYS A 232 -2.65 -2.11 -2.07
CA CYS A 232 -3.65 -1.38 -1.32
C CYS A 232 -4.25 -2.20 -0.19
N VAL A 233 -5.00 -1.53 0.66
CA VAL A 233 -5.85 -2.14 1.69
C VAL A 233 -7.30 -1.80 1.37
N VAL A 234 -8.14 -2.81 1.40
CA VAL A 234 -9.59 -2.68 1.22
C VAL A 234 -10.33 -3.23 2.43
N VAL A 235 -11.55 -2.73 2.62
CA VAL A 235 -12.50 -3.20 3.63
C VAL A 235 -13.79 -3.64 2.94
N ARG A 236 -14.52 -4.60 3.50
CA ARG A 236 -15.90 -4.88 3.07
C ARG A 236 -16.77 -3.67 3.37
N THR A 237 -17.55 -3.23 2.38
CA THR A 237 -18.45 -2.07 2.51
C THR A 237 -19.42 -2.24 3.67
N GLU A 238 -19.97 -3.43 3.85
CA GLU A 238 -20.89 -3.76 4.94
C GLU A 238 -20.23 -3.60 6.32
N PHE A 239 -18.96 -4.03 6.45
CA PHE A 239 -18.19 -3.87 7.68
C PHE A 239 -17.89 -2.38 7.96
N ALA A 240 -17.45 -1.64 6.94
CA ALA A 240 -17.14 -0.21 7.09
C ALA A 240 -18.36 0.63 7.48
N GLN A 241 -19.55 0.25 6.99
CA GLN A 241 -20.81 0.90 7.37
C GLN A 241 -21.25 0.58 8.79
N ALA A 242 -21.04 -0.66 9.24
CA ALA A 242 -21.41 -1.10 10.58
C ALA A 242 -20.41 -0.63 11.66
N HIS A 243 -19.12 -0.49 11.31
CA HIS A 243 -18.00 -0.26 12.23
C HIS A 243 -17.09 0.89 11.76
N PRO A 244 -17.62 2.09 11.51
CA PRO A 244 -16.82 3.19 10.94
C PRO A 244 -15.71 3.69 11.86
N ASP A 245 -15.89 3.62 13.17
CA ASP A 245 -14.89 4.08 14.15
C ASP A 245 -13.74 3.07 14.28
N GLU A 246 -14.04 1.76 14.19
CA GLU A 246 -13.04 0.69 14.12
C GLU A 246 -12.19 0.82 12.86
N VAL A 247 -12.80 1.14 11.71
CA VAL A 247 -12.06 1.38 10.46
C VAL A 247 -11.13 2.59 10.58
N ARG A 248 -11.57 3.69 11.19
CA ARG A 248 -10.69 4.84 11.44
C ARG A 248 -9.55 4.49 12.37
N LYS A 249 -9.84 3.74 13.45
CA LYS A 249 -8.81 3.30 14.41
C LYS A 249 -7.82 2.34 13.76
N PHE A 250 -8.29 1.43 12.91
CA PHE A 250 -7.41 0.58 12.09
C PHE A 250 -6.47 1.41 11.23
N LEU A 251 -6.95 2.46 10.55
CA LEU A 251 -6.10 3.31 9.72
C LEU A 251 -5.01 4.01 10.53
N GLU A 252 -5.30 4.50 11.74
CA GLU A 252 -4.30 5.08 12.65
C GLU A 252 -3.21 4.06 13.05
N GLU A 253 -3.62 2.85 13.44
CA GLU A 253 -2.68 1.79 13.84
C GLU A 253 -1.88 1.28 12.64
N TYR A 254 -2.49 1.25 11.45
CA TYR A 254 -1.84 0.85 10.22
C TYR A 254 -0.81 1.88 9.75
N GLU A 255 -1.11 3.17 9.84
CA GLU A 255 -0.16 4.26 9.59
C GLU A 255 1.10 4.11 10.47
N ASN A 256 0.91 3.90 11.77
CA ASN A 256 2.01 3.65 12.71
C ASN A 256 2.81 2.39 12.34
N SER A 257 2.13 1.34 11.88
CA SER A 257 2.77 0.11 11.42
C SER A 257 3.67 0.34 10.20
N ILE A 258 3.21 1.14 9.24
CA ILE A 258 4.01 1.50 8.06
C ILE A 258 5.17 2.43 8.42
N ALA A 259 4.95 3.44 9.27
CA ALA A 259 6.00 4.36 9.72
C ALA A 259 7.17 3.61 10.37
N PHE A 260 6.89 2.59 11.18
CA PHE A 260 7.92 1.75 11.79
C PHE A 260 8.85 1.08 10.76
N LEU A 261 8.35 0.68 9.59
CA LEU A 261 9.15 0.02 8.56
C LEU A 261 10.23 0.94 7.96
N SER A 262 9.95 2.23 7.88
CA SER A 262 10.88 3.22 7.31
C SER A 262 11.93 3.70 8.32
N GLU A 263 11.63 3.65 9.62
CA GLU A 263 12.52 4.15 10.67
C GLU A 263 13.68 3.20 10.97
N ASN A 264 13.45 1.89 10.89
CA ASN A 264 14.45 0.88 11.24
C ASN A 264 14.31 -0.41 10.42
N ALA A 265 14.90 -0.46 9.23
CA ALA A 265 14.77 -1.57 8.31
C ALA A 265 15.21 -2.93 8.89
N ALA A 266 16.21 -2.96 9.78
CA ALA A 266 16.68 -4.22 10.38
C ALA A 266 15.66 -4.81 11.35
N ASP A 267 15.08 -3.99 12.22
CA ASP A 267 14.03 -4.40 13.16
C ASP A 267 12.73 -4.73 12.39
N ALA A 268 12.41 -3.94 11.35
CA ALA A 268 11.29 -4.21 10.46
C ALA A 268 11.41 -5.59 9.79
N GLY A 269 12.60 -5.94 9.29
CA GLY A 269 12.85 -7.26 8.72
C GLY A 269 12.59 -8.39 9.71
N ALA A 270 13.04 -8.24 10.97
CA ALA A 270 12.80 -9.23 12.02
C ALA A 270 11.30 -9.38 12.36
N VAL A 271 10.56 -8.26 12.40
CA VAL A 271 9.10 -8.26 12.62
C VAL A 271 8.37 -8.90 11.45
N ILE A 272 8.73 -8.58 10.19
CA ILE A 272 8.16 -9.18 8.98
C ILE A 272 8.32 -10.70 8.99
N GLU A 273 9.50 -11.22 9.42
CA GLU A 273 9.75 -12.65 9.53
C GLU A 273 8.95 -13.31 10.66
N SER A 274 8.95 -12.71 11.85
CA SER A 274 8.27 -13.27 13.04
C SER A 274 6.75 -13.34 12.87
N THR A 275 6.16 -12.44 12.10
CA THR A 275 4.72 -12.43 11.80
C THR A 275 4.33 -13.31 10.60
N GLY A 276 5.31 -13.89 9.92
CA GLY A 276 5.07 -14.80 8.79
C GLY A 276 4.71 -14.10 7.47
N VAL A 277 4.74 -12.77 7.42
CA VAL A 277 4.46 -12.01 6.17
C VAL A 277 5.52 -12.29 5.11
N PHE A 278 6.76 -12.53 5.54
CA PHE A 278 7.83 -12.99 4.66
C PHE A 278 8.86 -13.83 5.43
N ALA A 279 9.26 -14.95 4.84
CA ALA A 279 10.04 -15.99 5.54
C ALA A 279 11.53 -15.65 5.79
N LYS A 280 12.05 -14.54 5.25
CA LYS A 280 13.47 -14.15 5.31
C LYS A 280 13.63 -12.70 5.71
N GLY A 281 13.65 -12.43 7.01
CA GLY A 281 13.73 -11.07 7.56
C GLY A 281 14.94 -10.27 7.09
N ALA A 282 16.11 -10.89 6.98
CA ALA A 282 17.31 -10.23 6.46
C ALA A 282 17.15 -9.79 4.98
N VAL A 283 16.43 -10.58 4.17
CA VAL A 283 16.11 -10.21 2.79
C VAL A 283 15.07 -9.08 2.76
N ALA A 284 14.02 -9.17 3.58
CA ALA A 284 13.03 -8.11 3.72
C ALA A 284 13.69 -6.79 4.11
N ALA A 285 14.58 -6.80 5.13
CA ALA A 285 15.31 -5.60 5.55
C ALA A 285 16.15 -4.98 4.42
N LYS A 286 16.81 -5.82 3.60
CA LYS A 286 17.58 -5.35 2.43
C LYS A 286 16.69 -4.80 1.32
N ALA A 287 15.52 -5.39 1.09
CA ALA A 287 14.58 -5.02 0.04
C ALA A 287 13.74 -3.78 0.39
N LEU A 288 13.44 -3.55 1.67
CA LEU A 288 12.53 -2.51 2.15
C LEU A 288 12.75 -1.13 1.52
N PRO A 289 14.00 -0.61 1.36
CA PRO A 289 14.21 0.68 0.72
C PRO A 289 13.69 0.78 -0.72
N ASN A 290 13.58 -0.35 -1.41
CA ASN A 290 13.14 -0.44 -2.79
C ASN A 290 11.69 -0.98 -2.92
N CYS A 291 11.03 -1.28 -1.79
CA CYS A 291 9.65 -1.79 -1.80
C CYS A 291 8.61 -0.68 -1.91
N ASN A 292 9.01 0.60 -1.83
CA ASN A 292 8.12 1.76 -1.91
C ASN A 292 6.85 1.60 -1.07
N VAL A 293 7.01 1.06 0.15
CA VAL A 293 5.90 0.94 1.11
C VAL A 293 5.47 2.34 1.52
N CYS A 294 4.17 2.60 1.46
CA CYS A 294 3.60 3.92 1.70
C CYS A 294 2.29 3.82 2.49
N PHE A 295 1.84 4.95 3.01
CA PHE A 295 0.50 5.10 3.56
C PHE A 295 -0.13 6.35 2.94
N VAL A 296 -1.04 6.14 1.99
CA VAL A 296 -1.76 7.22 1.29
C VAL A 296 -3.25 6.97 1.40
N THR A 297 -3.99 7.95 1.90
CA THR A 297 -5.43 7.91 2.14
C THR A 297 -6.15 9.13 1.56
N GLY A 298 -7.46 9.19 1.70
CA GLY A 298 -8.26 10.36 1.32
C GLY A 298 -8.20 10.70 -0.16
N GLU A 299 -8.23 11.98 -0.48
CA GLU A 299 -8.27 12.48 -1.86
C GLU A 299 -6.98 12.20 -2.64
N GLU A 300 -5.83 12.13 -1.97
CA GLU A 300 -4.56 11.75 -2.61
C GLU A 300 -4.60 10.30 -3.08
N MET A 301 -5.06 9.38 -2.23
CA MET A 301 -5.30 7.98 -2.59
C MET A 301 -6.25 7.87 -3.77
N LYS A 302 -7.38 8.59 -3.73
CA LYS A 302 -8.38 8.58 -4.81
C LYS A 302 -7.77 9.04 -6.13
N THR A 303 -7.01 10.13 -6.12
CA THR A 303 -6.36 10.66 -7.32
C THR A 303 -5.37 9.65 -7.90
N ALA A 304 -4.41 9.17 -7.11
CA ALA A 304 -3.39 8.24 -7.57
C ALA A 304 -3.99 6.93 -8.10
N MET A 305 -4.98 6.38 -7.38
CA MET A 305 -5.68 5.15 -7.80
C MET A 305 -6.49 5.36 -9.07
N SER A 306 -7.20 6.49 -9.20
CA SER A 306 -7.99 6.79 -10.40
C SER A 306 -7.12 6.94 -11.64
N ASP A 307 -5.98 7.64 -11.53
CA ASP A 307 -5.02 7.80 -12.61
C ASP A 307 -4.45 6.45 -13.06
N PHE A 308 -4.05 5.60 -12.10
CA PHE A 308 -3.58 4.24 -12.39
C PHE A 308 -4.65 3.40 -13.08
N LEU A 309 -5.85 3.36 -12.54
CA LEU A 309 -6.94 2.56 -13.09
C LEU A 309 -7.38 3.04 -14.47
N GLN A 310 -7.32 4.35 -14.74
CA GLN A 310 -7.61 4.89 -16.07
C GLN A 310 -6.61 4.36 -17.10
N ILE A 311 -5.32 4.39 -16.81
CA ILE A 311 -4.27 3.85 -17.69
C ILE A 311 -4.48 2.35 -17.92
N MET A 312 -4.76 1.60 -16.84
CA MET A 312 -5.03 0.16 -16.97
C MET A 312 -6.29 -0.14 -17.77
N TYR A 313 -7.35 0.68 -17.62
CA TYR A 313 -8.58 0.55 -18.38
C TYR A 313 -8.36 0.78 -19.87
N ASP A 314 -7.63 1.83 -20.23
CA ASP A 314 -7.35 2.18 -21.63
C ASP A 314 -6.49 1.12 -22.31
N LEU A 315 -5.58 0.48 -21.54
CA LEU A 315 -4.69 -0.57 -22.04
C LEU A 315 -5.38 -1.94 -22.16
N GLU A 316 -6.11 -2.34 -21.13
CA GLU A 316 -6.78 -3.64 -21.00
C GLU A 316 -7.94 -3.55 -20.00
N PRO A 317 -9.17 -3.22 -20.42
CA PRO A 317 -10.31 -3.02 -19.51
C PRO A 317 -10.56 -4.17 -18.54
N ASN A 318 -10.33 -5.42 -19.00
CA ASN A 318 -10.55 -6.60 -18.16
C ASN A 318 -9.57 -6.72 -17.00
N SER A 319 -8.42 -6.04 -17.08
CA SER A 319 -7.40 -6.04 -16.01
C SER A 319 -7.92 -5.44 -14.70
N ILE A 320 -8.95 -4.58 -14.77
CA ILE A 320 -9.58 -3.89 -13.64
C ILE A 320 -11.06 -4.29 -13.45
N GLY A 321 -11.55 -5.31 -14.15
CA GLY A 321 -12.92 -5.79 -14.04
C GLY A 321 -13.91 -5.18 -15.04
N GLY A 322 -13.44 -4.61 -16.15
CA GLY A 322 -14.22 -4.19 -17.31
C GLY A 322 -14.80 -2.77 -17.24
N LYS A 323 -14.73 -2.08 -16.10
CA LYS A 323 -15.17 -0.70 -15.90
C LYS A 323 -14.38 -0.01 -14.80
N LEU A 324 -14.31 1.31 -14.84
CA LEU A 324 -13.76 2.11 -13.75
C LEU A 324 -14.69 2.07 -12.53
N PRO A 325 -14.16 1.97 -11.31
CA PRO A 325 -14.95 2.08 -10.08
C PRO A 325 -15.60 3.46 -9.93
N GLY A 326 -16.74 3.50 -9.22
CA GLY A 326 -17.41 4.74 -8.83
C GLY A 326 -16.74 5.42 -7.62
N ASP A 327 -17.27 6.61 -7.25
CA ASP A 327 -16.76 7.37 -6.09
C ASP A 327 -16.93 6.62 -4.76
N ASP A 328 -17.91 5.75 -4.66
CA ASP A 328 -18.19 4.91 -3.49
C ASP A 328 -17.17 3.78 -3.28
N PHE A 329 -16.25 3.57 -4.23
CA PHE A 329 -15.11 2.70 -4.05
C PHE A 329 -14.09 3.26 -3.05
N TYR A 330 -14.01 4.56 -2.88
CA TYR A 330 -13.01 5.23 -2.05
C TYR A 330 -13.56 5.55 -0.68
N PHE A 331 -12.95 5.00 0.36
CA PHE A 331 -13.24 5.42 1.73
C PHE A 331 -12.52 6.75 2.00
N ILE A 332 -13.29 7.81 2.19
CA ILE A 332 -12.78 9.12 2.57
C ILE A 332 -13.18 9.34 4.03
N PRO A 333 -12.20 9.32 4.99
CA PRO A 333 -12.46 9.37 6.43
C PRO A 333 -13.10 10.67 6.90
#